data_00067a4963a7b8e78bd7e01c594ed10e
#
_entry.id   00067a4963a7b8e78bd7e01c594ed10e
#
_cell.length_a   1.000
_cell.length_b   1.000
_cell.length_c   1.000
_cell.angle_alpha   90.00
_cell.angle_beta   90.00
_cell.angle_gamma   90.00
#
_symmetry.space_group_name_H-M   'P 1'
#
loop_
_entity.id
_entity.type
_entity.pdbx_description
1 polymer ?
#
loop_
_entity_poly.entity_id
_entity_poly.type
_entity_poly.pdbx_seq_one_letter_code
_entity_poly.pdbx_strand_id
1 'polypeptide(L)'
;MGRTCDVPGLDEWTFKIVIVINGAQLRGVITDWGGVLTTPILTTVQAWIQADGIDWDSYRTVMRAWVVDAYGPDASQNPVHALERGECSGAEFEQILAARLLRTDGRVVTADGLLQRMFAASMRVPAMYDMIRAVRGAGFRTALLSNSWGCDEYPRADFPGLFDAVVISGECGMRKPEQAIFLHAAKGLGLEPEQCVLIDDIEANVAAAAACGMTGLHHADAAQTAAALGDLLGVPLDGADPSTGTGTPSPGNTMR
;
A
#
# COMPACT_ATOMS: atom_id res chain seq x y z
N MET A 1 21.66 32.98 12.04
CA MET A 1 21.53 32.07 13.19
C MET A 1 20.24 31.30 12.99
N GLY A 2 20.32 30.16 12.31
CA GLY A 2 19.20 29.27 12.06
C GLY A 2 19.00 28.37 13.27
N ARG A 3 17.79 28.34 13.80
CA ARG A 3 17.41 27.36 14.82
C ARG A 3 16.87 26.13 14.11
N THR A 4 17.60 25.02 14.20
CA THR A 4 17.12 23.68 13.90
C THR A 4 16.20 23.28 15.04
N CYS A 5 14.95 22.96 14.73
CA CYS A 5 14.03 22.32 15.68
C CYS A 5 14.38 20.84 15.74
N ASP A 6 15.09 20.42 16.78
CA ASP A 6 15.25 19.02 17.13
C ASP A 6 13.89 18.47 17.61
N VAL A 7 13.38 17.47 16.91
CA VAL A 7 12.24 16.66 17.34
C VAL A 7 12.82 15.49 18.16
N PRO A 8 12.61 15.44 19.49
CA PRO A 8 13.09 14.33 20.29
C PRO A 8 12.20 13.09 20.07
N GLY A 9 12.80 11.94 19.75
CA GLY A 9 12.14 10.64 19.88
C GLY A 9 11.99 9.80 18.63
N LEU A 10 12.92 9.88 17.65
CA LEU A 10 12.92 8.99 16.48
C LEU A 10 14.12 8.03 16.43
N ASP A 11 14.90 7.92 17.50
CA ASP A 11 16.03 7.01 17.56
C ASP A 11 15.55 5.67 18.18
N GLU A 12 15.73 4.58 17.40
CA GLU A 12 15.50 3.16 17.75
C GLU A 12 14.15 2.53 17.34
N TRP A 13 13.67 2.76 16.12
CA TRP A 13 12.83 1.75 15.49
C TRP A 13 13.70 0.88 14.57
N THR A 14 14.33 -0.14 15.15
CA THR A 14 14.89 -1.24 14.37
C THR A 14 13.69 -2.00 13.81
N PHE A 15 13.32 -1.72 12.56
CA PHE A 15 12.26 -2.44 11.86
C PHE A 15 12.71 -3.90 11.70
N LYS A 16 12.23 -4.78 12.57
CA LYS A 16 12.37 -6.22 12.39
C LYS A 16 11.39 -6.63 11.31
N ILE A 17 11.91 -7.19 10.22
CA ILE A 17 11.06 -7.90 9.25
C ILE A 17 10.36 -9.02 10.03
N VAL A 18 9.06 -8.89 10.25
CA VAL A 18 8.23 -9.94 10.84
C VAL A 18 7.83 -10.87 9.72
N ILE A 19 8.45 -12.05 9.63
CA ILE A 19 8.08 -13.11 8.72
C ILE A 19 7.40 -14.20 9.53
N VAL A 20 6.12 -14.44 9.27
CA VAL A 20 5.39 -15.59 9.83
C VAL A 20 5.33 -16.66 8.76
N ILE A 21 6.09 -17.77 8.92
CA ILE A 21 6.19 -18.86 7.94
C ILE A 21 5.29 -20.00 8.38
N ASN A 22 4.48 -20.54 7.48
CA ASN A 22 3.61 -21.69 7.72
C ASN A 22 4.04 -23.00 7.05
N GLY A 23 5.18 -23.04 6.37
CA GLY A 23 5.79 -24.27 5.83
C GLY A 23 5.12 -24.88 4.59
N ALA A 24 4.09 -24.27 4.02
CA ALA A 24 3.50 -24.68 2.76
C ALA A 24 4.36 -24.21 1.56
N GLN A 25 4.22 -24.86 0.41
CA GLN A 25 4.85 -24.40 -0.83
C GLN A 25 4.16 -23.13 -1.32
N LEU A 26 4.87 -22.02 -1.32
CA LEU A 26 4.37 -20.74 -1.80
C LEU A 26 4.18 -20.75 -3.31
N ARG A 27 3.09 -20.15 -3.79
CA ARG A 27 2.68 -20.10 -5.20
C ARG A 27 2.12 -18.74 -5.62
N GLY A 28 1.78 -17.88 -4.66
CA GLY A 28 1.22 -16.58 -4.92
C GLY A 28 1.78 -15.49 -4.01
N VAL A 29 1.86 -14.28 -4.54
CA VAL A 29 2.25 -13.06 -3.83
C VAL A 29 1.12 -12.05 -3.93
N ILE A 30 0.63 -11.60 -2.78
CA ILE A 30 -0.40 -10.58 -2.64
C ILE A 30 0.30 -9.33 -2.10
N THR A 31 0.16 -8.20 -2.76
CA THR A 31 0.81 -6.93 -2.35
C THR A 31 -0.22 -5.86 -2.06
N ASP A 32 0.05 -5.05 -1.03
CA ASP A 32 -0.67 -3.79 -0.85
C ASP A 32 -0.28 -2.78 -1.94
N TRP A 33 -1.05 -1.70 -2.01
CA TRP A 33 -0.82 -0.56 -2.90
C TRP A 33 -0.15 0.60 -2.17
N GLY A 34 -0.83 1.18 -1.20
CA GLY A 34 -0.40 2.35 -0.47
C GLY A 34 0.77 2.07 0.46
N GLY A 35 1.89 2.80 0.33
CA GLY A 35 3.06 2.55 1.17
C GLY A 35 3.93 1.36 0.74
N VAL A 36 3.47 0.53 -0.20
CA VAL A 36 4.23 -0.60 -0.78
C VAL A 36 4.57 -0.35 -2.25
N LEU A 37 3.57 -0.22 -3.11
CA LEU A 37 3.76 0.11 -4.52
C LEU A 37 3.84 1.62 -4.78
N THR A 38 3.44 2.41 -3.78
CA THR A 38 3.59 3.87 -3.76
C THR A 38 4.43 4.31 -2.57
N THR A 39 4.86 5.58 -2.60
CA THR A 39 5.56 6.19 -1.46
C THR A 39 4.75 6.06 -0.17
N PRO A 40 5.42 6.01 1.01
CA PRO A 40 4.75 5.89 2.30
C PRO A 40 3.63 6.92 2.47
N ILE A 41 2.48 6.47 2.93
CA ILE A 41 1.28 7.32 3.11
C ILE A 41 1.57 8.53 3.99
N LEU A 42 2.35 8.34 5.07
CA LEU A 42 2.70 9.45 5.96
C LEU A 42 3.46 10.56 5.25
N THR A 43 4.40 10.22 4.36
CA THR A 43 5.16 11.20 3.56
C THR A 43 4.21 12.00 2.64
N THR A 44 3.28 11.31 1.99
CA THR A 44 2.28 11.90 1.10
C THR A 44 1.36 12.86 1.87
N VAL A 45 0.86 12.43 3.02
CA VAL A 45 -0.01 13.22 3.90
C VAL A 45 0.72 14.44 4.46
N GLN A 46 1.99 14.31 4.86
CA GLN A 46 2.79 15.44 5.35
C GLN A 46 2.97 16.52 4.26
N ALA A 47 3.20 16.12 3.03
CA ALA A 47 3.29 17.05 1.90
C ALA A 47 1.98 17.82 1.69
N TRP A 48 0.83 17.14 1.75
CA TRP A 48 -0.48 17.78 1.67
C TRP A 48 -0.76 18.73 2.84
N ILE A 49 -0.49 18.30 4.08
CA ILE A 49 -0.67 19.14 5.29
C ILE A 49 0.09 20.46 5.12
N GLN A 50 1.32 20.39 4.64
CA GLN A 50 2.15 21.58 4.39
C GLN A 50 1.56 22.45 3.26
N ALA A 51 1.15 21.83 2.15
CA ALA A 51 0.62 22.53 0.98
C ALA A 51 -0.72 23.24 1.27
N ASP A 52 -1.63 22.58 1.95
CA ASP A 52 -2.95 23.09 2.28
C ASP A 52 -2.97 23.92 3.58
N GLY A 53 -1.84 24.00 4.31
CA GLY A 53 -1.73 24.72 5.58
C GLY A 53 -2.61 24.12 6.68
N ILE A 54 -2.77 22.81 6.70
CA ILE A 54 -3.51 22.09 7.74
C ILE A 54 -2.70 22.13 9.04
N ASP A 55 -3.39 22.29 10.16
CA ASP A 55 -2.78 22.15 11.47
C ASP A 55 -2.48 20.68 11.76
N TRP A 56 -1.19 20.37 12.00
CA TRP A 56 -0.72 19.00 12.21
C TRP A 56 -1.36 18.32 13.42
N ASP A 57 -1.53 19.07 14.52
CA ASP A 57 -2.10 18.50 15.74
C ASP A 57 -3.60 18.22 15.58
N SER A 58 -4.30 19.07 14.82
CA SER A 58 -5.69 18.84 14.42
C SER A 58 -5.81 17.55 13.60
N TYR A 59 -4.99 17.40 12.53
CA TYR A 59 -4.98 16.19 11.71
C TYR A 59 -4.67 14.94 12.55
N ARG A 60 -3.61 14.99 13.34
CA ARG A 60 -3.19 13.88 14.21
C ARG A 60 -4.29 13.46 15.18
N THR A 61 -4.99 14.43 15.76
CA THR A 61 -6.09 14.18 16.69
C THR A 61 -7.24 13.45 16.02
N VAL A 62 -7.65 13.91 14.83
CA VAL A 62 -8.72 13.28 14.05
C VAL A 62 -8.32 11.86 13.62
N MET A 63 -7.13 11.70 13.05
CA MET A 63 -6.68 10.39 12.57
C MET A 63 -6.45 9.41 13.73
N ARG A 64 -5.95 9.87 14.88
CA ARG A 64 -5.80 9.00 16.05
C ARG A 64 -7.15 8.47 16.52
N ALA A 65 -8.16 9.32 16.61
CA ALA A 65 -9.51 8.90 16.96
C ALA A 65 -10.09 7.90 15.94
N TRP A 66 -9.84 8.10 14.64
CA TRP A 66 -10.40 7.26 13.59
C TRP A 66 -9.58 6.01 13.29
N VAL A 67 -8.26 6.03 13.45
CA VAL A 67 -7.39 4.89 13.15
C VAL A 67 -7.14 4.03 14.39
N VAL A 68 -6.96 4.62 15.58
CA VAL A 68 -6.77 3.85 16.82
C VAL A 68 -8.08 3.20 17.26
N ASP A 69 -9.21 3.93 17.16
CA ASP A 69 -10.54 3.38 17.44
C ASP A 69 -11.00 2.40 16.34
N ALA A 70 -10.32 2.40 15.19
CA ALA A 70 -10.55 1.50 14.08
C ALA A 70 -10.40 0.01 14.44
N TYR A 71 -9.64 -0.30 15.45
CA TYR A 71 -9.40 -1.67 15.93
C TYR A 71 -10.13 -1.96 17.26
N GLY A 72 -10.99 -1.03 17.70
CA GLY A 72 -11.81 -1.19 18.89
C GLY A 72 -13.17 -1.83 18.64
N PRO A 73 -13.90 -2.23 19.71
CA PRO A 73 -15.20 -2.91 19.60
C PRO A 73 -16.32 -2.06 18.96
N ASP A 74 -16.19 -0.73 18.91
CA ASP A 74 -17.18 0.20 18.34
C ASP A 74 -16.85 0.69 16.92
N ALA A 75 -16.03 -0.05 16.18
CA ALA A 75 -15.54 0.30 14.84
C ALA A 75 -16.66 0.47 13.77
N SER A 76 -17.90 0.14 14.06
CA SER A 76 -19.03 0.16 13.10
C SER A 76 -19.42 1.55 12.58
N GLN A 77 -19.01 2.64 13.26
CA GLN A 77 -19.32 4.03 12.85
C GLN A 77 -18.08 4.83 12.43
N ASN A 78 -16.97 4.16 12.18
CA ASN A 78 -15.74 4.83 11.79
C ASN A 78 -15.82 5.30 10.33
N PRO A 79 -15.67 6.62 10.04
CA PRO A 79 -15.77 7.14 8.68
C PRO A 79 -14.71 6.57 7.71
N VAL A 80 -13.50 6.25 8.20
CA VAL A 80 -12.46 5.62 7.39
C VAL A 80 -12.88 4.22 6.97
N HIS A 81 -13.45 3.44 7.89
CA HIS A 81 -13.94 2.09 7.57
C HIS A 81 -15.10 2.10 6.57
N ALA A 82 -16.03 3.05 6.75
CA ALA A 82 -17.15 3.23 5.82
C ALA A 82 -16.63 3.59 4.41
N LEU A 83 -15.64 4.49 4.34
CA LEU A 83 -14.98 4.84 3.08
C LEU A 83 -14.27 3.63 2.45
N GLU A 84 -13.48 2.91 3.24
CA GLU A 84 -12.73 1.74 2.76
C GLU A 84 -13.64 0.61 2.26
N ARG A 85 -14.83 0.44 2.83
CA ARG A 85 -15.80 -0.54 2.34
C ARG A 85 -16.70 -0.04 1.21
N GLY A 86 -16.57 1.24 0.80
CA GLY A 86 -17.45 1.86 -0.19
C GLY A 86 -18.86 2.16 0.34
N GLU A 87 -19.07 2.14 1.64
CA GLU A 87 -20.33 2.50 2.34
C GLU A 87 -20.52 4.02 2.41
N CYS A 88 -19.44 4.79 2.23
CA CYS A 88 -19.38 6.24 2.18
C CYS A 88 -18.64 6.64 0.90
N SER A 89 -19.17 7.60 0.17
CA SER A 89 -18.47 8.14 -1.02
C SER A 89 -17.27 9.01 -0.60
N GLY A 90 -16.29 9.15 -1.51
CA GLY A 90 -15.15 10.05 -1.30
C GLY A 90 -15.60 11.47 -0.97
N ALA A 91 -16.60 12.01 -1.69
CA ALA A 91 -17.13 13.35 -1.47
C ALA A 91 -17.78 13.52 -0.08
N GLU A 92 -18.54 12.53 0.39
CA GLU A 92 -19.10 12.54 1.75
C GLU A 92 -18.01 12.50 2.81
N PHE A 93 -17.00 11.64 2.61
CA PHE A 93 -15.85 11.55 3.52
C PHE A 93 -15.05 12.87 3.56
N GLU A 94 -14.81 13.50 2.42
CA GLU A 94 -14.15 14.81 2.33
C GLU A 94 -14.86 15.88 3.17
N GLN A 95 -16.20 15.92 3.13
CA GLN A 95 -17.00 16.83 3.97
C GLN A 95 -16.83 16.51 5.46
N ILE A 96 -16.87 15.23 5.83
CA ILE A 96 -16.71 14.79 7.22
C ILE A 96 -15.32 15.11 7.73
N LEU A 97 -14.27 14.89 6.93
CA LEU A 97 -12.89 15.16 7.31
C LEU A 97 -12.62 16.66 7.38
N ALA A 98 -12.98 17.42 6.36
CA ALA A 98 -12.77 18.87 6.31
C ALA A 98 -13.42 19.60 7.48
N ALA A 99 -14.63 19.18 7.90
CA ALA A 99 -15.34 19.77 9.03
C ALA A 99 -14.64 19.57 10.39
N ARG A 100 -13.69 18.63 10.47
CA ARG A 100 -12.94 18.32 11.70
C ARG A 100 -11.51 18.85 11.71
N LEU A 101 -11.02 19.24 10.55
CA LEU A 101 -9.65 19.77 10.42
C LEU A 101 -9.63 21.28 10.64
N LEU A 102 -8.51 21.75 11.19
CA LEU A 102 -8.19 23.16 11.33
C LEU A 102 -7.04 23.53 10.40
N ARG A 103 -7.06 24.75 9.91
CA ARG A 103 -5.92 25.36 9.21
C ARG A 103 -5.15 26.27 10.16
N THR A 104 -3.85 26.36 9.92
CA THR A 104 -2.95 27.24 10.70
C THR A 104 -3.28 28.73 10.55
N ASP A 105 -3.95 29.12 9.47
CA ASP A 105 -4.38 30.50 9.19
C ASP A 105 -5.81 30.83 9.67
N GLY A 106 -6.46 29.87 10.34
CA GLY A 106 -7.82 30.02 10.87
C GLY A 106 -8.94 29.95 9.83
N ARG A 107 -8.63 29.74 8.54
CA ARG A 107 -9.64 29.53 7.51
C ARG A 107 -10.21 28.11 7.56
N VAL A 108 -11.37 27.91 6.97
CA VAL A 108 -11.97 26.58 6.82
C VAL A 108 -11.18 25.73 5.83
N VAL A 109 -11.16 24.43 6.06
CA VAL A 109 -10.59 23.47 5.12
C VAL A 109 -11.55 23.25 3.97
N THR A 110 -11.06 23.34 2.73
CA THR A 110 -11.86 23.05 1.54
C THR A 110 -12.06 21.54 1.42
N ALA A 111 -13.29 21.10 1.44
CA ALA A 111 -13.63 19.68 1.31
C ALA A 111 -13.47 19.19 -0.13
N ASP A 112 -13.96 19.93 -1.11
CA ASP A 112 -13.95 19.55 -2.52
C ASP A 112 -12.53 19.20 -3.01
N GLY A 113 -12.34 17.94 -3.47
CA GLY A 113 -11.07 17.39 -3.91
C GLY A 113 -10.02 17.23 -2.82
N LEU A 114 -10.42 17.15 -1.55
CA LEU A 114 -9.49 17.01 -0.41
C LEU A 114 -8.66 15.73 -0.52
N LEU A 115 -9.29 14.59 -0.85
CA LEU A 115 -8.59 13.31 -1.02
C LEU A 115 -7.62 13.36 -2.19
N GLN A 116 -8.01 13.97 -3.31
CA GLN A 116 -7.12 14.15 -4.45
C GLN A 116 -5.88 14.97 -4.07
N ARG A 117 -6.06 16.08 -3.32
CA ARG A 117 -4.93 16.89 -2.82
C ARG A 117 -4.08 16.12 -1.80
N MET A 118 -4.73 15.35 -0.92
CA MET A 118 -4.04 14.54 0.09
C MET A 118 -3.08 13.53 -0.54
N PHE A 119 -3.47 12.90 -1.65
CA PHE A 119 -2.68 11.90 -2.34
C PHE A 119 -1.89 12.43 -3.55
N ALA A 120 -1.94 13.74 -3.83
CA ALA A 120 -1.26 14.33 -4.99
C ALA A 120 0.27 14.12 -5.03
N ALA A 121 0.90 13.95 -3.87
CA ALA A 121 2.33 13.67 -3.76
C ALA A 121 2.66 12.17 -3.76
N SER A 122 1.66 11.30 -3.92
CA SER A 122 1.88 9.86 -4.01
C SER A 122 2.61 9.51 -5.31
N MET A 123 3.73 8.80 -5.19
CA MET A 123 4.56 8.42 -6.34
C MET A 123 4.73 6.90 -6.35
N ARG A 124 4.82 6.31 -7.54
CA ARG A 124 5.16 4.89 -7.71
C ARG A 124 6.57 4.62 -7.18
N VAL A 125 6.77 3.44 -6.63
CA VAL A 125 8.09 2.90 -6.24
C VAL A 125 8.55 1.91 -7.32
N PRO A 126 9.35 2.32 -8.33
CA PRO A 126 9.66 1.49 -9.50
C PRO A 126 10.21 0.12 -9.13
N ALA A 127 11.10 0.05 -8.13
CA ALA A 127 11.70 -1.20 -7.68
C ALA A 127 10.66 -2.25 -7.25
N MET A 128 9.56 -1.82 -6.62
CA MET A 128 8.48 -2.73 -6.23
C MET A 128 7.69 -3.26 -7.43
N TYR A 129 7.48 -2.40 -8.44
CA TYR A 129 6.85 -2.85 -9.70
C TYR A 129 7.72 -3.86 -10.45
N ASP A 130 9.04 -3.63 -10.49
CA ASP A 130 9.99 -4.53 -11.14
C ASP A 130 10.07 -5.86 -10.37
N MET A 131 10.06 -5.82 -9.05
CA MET A 131 9.97 -7.01 -8.20
C MET A 131 8.70 -7.84 -8.51
N ILE A 132 7.52 -7.22 -8.60
CA ILE A 132 6.28 -7.94 -8.95
C ILE A 132 6.37 -8.56 -10.35
N ARG A 133 6.96 -7.85 -11.33
CA ARG A 133 7.21 -8.42 -12.68
C ARG A 133 8.14 -9.62 -12.63
N ALA A 134 9.22 -9.54 -11.84
CA ALA A 134 10.17 -10.64 -11.66
C ALA A 134 9.50 -11.86 -11.01
N VAL A 135 8.68 -11.66 -9.97
CA VAL A 135 7.88 -12.70 -9.31
C VAL A 135 6.96 -13.39 -10.32
N ARG A 136 6.25 -12.61 -11.15
CA ARG A 136 5.42 -13.16 -12.24
C ARG A 136 6.25 -13.94 -13.27
N GLY A 137 7.38 -13.38 -13.68
CA GLY A 137 8.30 -14.01 -14.62
C GLY A 137 8.87 -15.35 -14.11
N ALA A 138 9.00 -15.49 -12.78
CA ALA A 138 9.38 -16.74 -12.13
C ALA A 138 8.22 -17.76 -11.99
N GLY A 139 7.02 -17.43 -12.47
CA GLY A 139 5.87 -18.35 -12.52
C GLY A 139 4.95 -18.30 -11.31
N PHE A 140 5.14 -17.35 -10.39
CA PHE A 140 4.22 -17.14 -9.26
C PHE A 140 3.01 -16.32 -9.71
N ARG A 141 1.85 -16.57 -9.10
CA ARG A 141 0.67 -15.74 -9.26
C ARG A 141 0.79 -14.49 -8.42
N THR A 142 0.23 -13.37 -8.88
CA THR A 142 0.31 -12.08 -8.19
C THR A 142 -1.06 -11.44 -8.06
N ALA A 143 -1.34 -10.85 -6.90
CA ALA A 143 -2.56 -10.07 -6.68
C ALA A 143 -2.26 -8.72 -6.03
N LEU A 144 -3.11 -7.75 -6.35
CA LEU A 144 -3.24 -6.51 -5.59
C LEU A 144 -4.32 -6.68 -4.53
N LEU A 145 -4.05 -6.24 -3.30
CA LEU A 145 -5.01 -6.17 -2.20
C LEU A 145 -4.91 -4.81 -1.50
N SER A 146 -5.80 -3.89 -1.81
CA SER A 146 -5.74 -2.51 -1.34
C SER A 146 -6.99 -2.08 -0.58
N ASN A 147 -6.80 -1.37 0.55
CA ASN A 147 -7.88 -0.59 1.15
C ASN A 147 -8.06 0.70 0.37
N SER A 148 -9.28 0.92 -0.17
CA SER A 148 -9.64 2.08 -0.98
C SER A 148 -9.88 3.31 -0.11
N TRP A 149 -9.41 4.47 -0.58
CA TRP A 149 -9.72 5.77 0.02
C TRP A 149 -10.69 6.58 -0.86
N GLY A 150 -11.52 5.88 -1.65
CA GLY A 150 -12.57 6.53 -2.44
C GLY A 150 -12.09 7.38 -3.62
N CYS A 151 -10.79 7.37 -3.91
CA CYS A 151 -10.20 7.97 -5.10
C CYS A 151 -9.84 6.87 -6.09
N ASP A 152 -10.42 6.93 -7.30
CA ASP A 152 -10.27 5.90 -8.34
C ASP A 152 -8.95 6.02 -9.13
N GLU A 153 -7.89 6.56 -8.52
CA GLU A 153 -6.63 6.87 -9.21
C GLU A 153 -5.68 5.67 -9.33
N TYR A 154 -6.20 4.45 -9.32
CA TYR A 154 -5.40 3.28 -9.63
C TYR A 154 -5.06 3.24 -11.13
N PRO A 155 -3.78 2.99 -11.51
CA PRO A 155 -3.38 2.87 -12.92
C PRO A 155 -3.81 1.52 -13.49
N ARG A 156 -5.10 1.31 -13.65
CA ARG A 156 -5.71 0.03 -14.04
C ARG A 156 -5.20 -0.50 -15.38
N ALA A 157 -4.72 0.38 -16.25
CA ALA A 157 -4.12 -0.01 -17.53
C ALA A 157 -2.85 -0.86 -17.35
N ASP A 158 -2.14 -0.70 -16.24
CA ASP A 158 -0.91 -1.44 -15.95
C ASP A 158 -1.19 -2.80 -15.28
N PHE A 159 -2.38 -2.99 -14.69
CA PHE A 159 -2.72 -4.15 -13.88
C PHE A 159 -2.60 -5.50 -14.61
N PRO A 160 -3.04 -5.65 -15.88
CA PRO A 160 -2.91 -6.93 -16.60
C PRO A 160 -1.47 -7.43 -16.72
N GLY A 161 -0.49 -6.51 -16.74
CA GLY A 161 0.94 -6.85 -16.76
C GLY A 161 1.53 -7.17 -15.39
N LEU A 162 0.80 -6.89 -14.31
CA LEU A 162 1.28 -6.99 -12.93
C LEU A 162 0.52 -8.03 -12.12
N PHE A 163 -0.80 -8.17 -12.30
CA PHE A 163 -1.65 -8.93 -11.40
C PHE A 163 -2.56 -9.90 -12.14
N ASP A 164 -2.74 -11.10 -11.56
CA ASP A 164 -3.72 -12.09 -11.98
C ASP A 164 -5.08 -11.85 -11.29
N ALA A 165 -5.06 -11.20 -10.11
CA ALA A 165 -6.25 -10.78 -9.40
C ALA A 165 -6.06 -9.37 -8.80
N VAL A 166 -7.16 -8.62 -8.71
CA VAL A 166 -7.18 -7.27 -8.12
C VAL A 166 -8.35 -7.23 -7.14
N VAL A 167 -8.04 -6.91 -5.89
CA VAL A 167 -9.01 -6.76 -4.81
C VAL A 167 -8.86 -5.36 -4.22
N ILE A 168 -9.87 -4.53 -4.42
CA ILE A 168 -9.96 -3.19 -3.86
C ILE A 168 -11.16 -3.18 -2.91
N SER A 169 -10.93 -2.80 -1.67
CA SER A 169 -11.90 -2.91 -0.58
C SER A 169 -13.24 -2.25 -0.89
N GLY A 170 -13.22 -1.04 -1.46
CA GLY A 170 -14.42 -0.31 -1.84
C GLY A 170 -15.25 -0.96 -2.96
N GLU A 171 -14.69 -1.92 -3.69
CA GLU A 171 -15.39 -2.65 -4.76
C GLU A 171 -16.03 -3.95 -4.26
N CYS A 172 -15.51 -4.51 -3.16
CA CYS A 172 -15.97 -5.80 -2.63
C CYS A 172 -16.67 -5.70 -1.26
N GLY A 173 -16.75 -4.51 -0.67
CA GLY A 173 -17.40 -4.29 0.63
C GLY A 173 -16.68 -4.91 1.83
N MET A 174 -15.41 -5.29 1.65
CA MET A 174 -14.55 -5.87 2.70
C MET A 174 -13.31 -5.00 2.85
N ARG A 175 -12.65 -5.04 4.00
CA ARG A 175 -11.41 -4.27 4.22
C ARG A 175 -10.36 -5.05 5.02
N LYS A 176 -9.08 -4.70 4.87
CA LYS A 176 -8.04 -5.13 5.80
C LYS A 176 -8.24 -4.40 7.15
N PRO A 177 -8.02 -5.04 8.30
CA PRO A 177 -7.52 -6.39 8.52
C PRO A 177 -8.61 -7.46 8.71
N GLU A 178 -9.80 -7.32 8.13
CA GLU A 178 -10.86 -8.33 8.22
C GLU A 178 -10.43 -9.61 7.49
N GLN A 179 -10.62 -10.76 8.13
CA GLN A 179 -10.21 -12.05 7.56
C GLN A 179 -10.76 -12.30 6.15
N ALA A 180 -12.00 -11.89 5.91
CA ALA A 180 -12.73 -12.16 4.66
C ALA A 180 -12.00 -11.65 3.42
N ILE A 181 -11.33 -10.47 3.49
CA ILE A 181 -10.67 -9.89 2.32
C ILE A 181 -9.39 -10.65 1.93
N PHE A 182 -8.65 -11.19 2.90
CA PHE A 182 -7.46 -12.01 2.62
C PHE A 182 -7.85 -13.33 1.96
N LEU A 183 -8.89 -14.00 2.47
CA LEU A 183 -9.44 -15.21 1.87
C LEU A 183 -9.98 -14.94 0.46
N HIS A 184 -10.62 -13.78 0.25
CA HIS A 184 -11.10 -13.35 -1.06
C HIS A 184 -9.94 -13.14 -2.05
N ALA A 185 -8.82 -12.55 -1.61
CA ALA A 185 -7.64 -12.36 -2.45
C ALA A 185 -6.97 -13.68 -2.84
N ALA A 186 -6.79 -14.62 -1.89
CA ALA A 186 -6.27 -15.96 -2.17
C ALA A 186 -7.16 -16.71 -3.16
N LYS A 187 -8.49 -16.67 -2.94
CA LYS A 187 -9.47 -17.26 -3.87
C LYS A 187 -9.38 -16.65 -5.28
N GLY A 188 -9.17 -15.33 -5.38
CA GLY A 188 -8.95 -14.64 -6.66
C GLY A 188 -7.74 -15.18 -7.43
N LEU A 189 -6.71 -15.62 -6.72
CA LEU A 189 -5.56 -16.32 -7.29
C LEU A 189 -5.81 -17.82 -7.56
N GLY A 190 -6.92 -18.38 -7.08
CA GLY A 190 -7.18 -19.84 -7.12
C GLY A 190 -6.17 -20.62 -6.25
N LEU A 191 -5.79 -20.06 -5.11
CA LEU A 191 -4.82 -20.62 -4.16
C LEU A 191 -5.44 -20.70 -2.76
N GLU A 192 -4.89 -21.60 -1.93
CA GLU A 192 -5.17 -21.63 -0.52
C GLU A 192 -4.34 -20.56 0.20
N PRO A 193 -4.80 -19.99 1.33
CA PRO A 193 -4.07 -18.96 2.08
C PRO A 193 -2.63 -19.33 2.38
N GLU A 194 -2.38 -20.59 2.75
CA GLU A 194 -1.06 -21.13 3.09
C GLU A 194 -0.06 -21.08 1.92
N GLN A 195 -0.56 -20.97 0.68
CA GLN A 195 0.24 -20.88 -0.53
C GLN A 195 0.56 -19.42 -0.92
N CYS A 196 0.10 -18.45 -0.12
CA CYS A 196 0.22 -17.02 -0.41
C CYS A 196 1.17 -16.32 0.56
N VAL A 197 1.92 -15.35 0.03
CA VAL A 197 2.63 -14.32 0.81
C VAL A 197 1.84 -13.01 0.70
N LEU A 198 1.57 -12.35 1.83
CA LEU A 198 1.11 -10.97 1.85
C LEU A 198 2.28 -10.02 2.11
N ILE A 199 2.42 -8.98 1.30
CA ILE A 199 3.35 -7.85 1.51
C ILE A 199 2.50 -6.62 1.85
N ASP A 200 2.69 -6.05 3.04
CA ASP A 200 1.93 -4.90 3.53
C ASP A 200 2.81 -4.07 4.49
N ASP A 201 2.67 -2.76 4.50
CA ASP A 201 3.42 -1.85 5.38
C ASP A 201 2.76 -1.66 6.75
N ILE A 202 1.54 -2.19 6.94
CA ILE A 202 0.81 -2.15 8.21
C ILE A 202 0.91 -3.49 8.93
N GLU A 203 1.60 -3.50 10.08
CA GLU A 203 1.84 -4.71 10.88
C GLU A 203 0.54 -5.45 11.23
N ALA A 204 -0.54 -4.73 11.53
CA ALA A 204 -1.84 -5.33 11.83
C ALA A 204 -2.42 -6.12 10.64
N ASN A 205 -2.20 -5.67 9.40
CA ASN A 205 -2.62 -6.39 8.21
C ASN A 205 -1.78 -7.66 8.01
N VAL A 206 -0.46 -7.55 8.22
CA VAL A 206 0.46 -8.70 8.16
C VAL A 206 0.08 -9.76 9.19
N ALA A 207 -0.20 -9.36 10.43
CA ALA A 207 -0.64 -10.25 11.50
C ALA A 207 -1.98 -10.92 11.18
N ALA A 208 -2.95 -10.16 10.64
CA ALA A 208 -4.26 -10.70 10.27
C ALA A 208 -4.18 -11.69 9.11
N ALA A 209 -3.34 -11.43 8.10
CA ALA A 209 -3.08 -12.38 7.01
C ALA A 209 -2.44 -13.66 7.53
N ALA A 210 -1.48 -13.56 8.45
CA ALA A 210 -0.86 -14.70 9.09
C ALA A 210 -1.86 -15.53 9.90
N ALA A 211 -2.81 -14.90 10.59
CA ALA A 211 -3.90 -15.56 11.28
C ALA A 211 -4.86 -16.32 10.33
N CYS A 212 -4.88 -15.95 9.04
CA CYS A 212 -5.60 -16.67 7.97
C CYS A 212 -4.78 -17.82 7.35
N GLY A 213 -3.55 -18.05 7.81
CA GLY A 213 -2.66 -19.07 7.26
C GLY A 213 -1.68 -18.57 6.19
N MET A 214 -1.70 -17.30 5.80
CA MET A 214 -0.73 -16.75 4.85
C MET A 214 0.65 -16.57 5.47
N THR A 215 1.68 -16.52 4.64
CA THR A 215 2.97 -15.95 5.07
C THR A 215 2.86 -14.43 5.03
N GLY A 216 3.12 -13.76 6.15
CA GLY A 216 3.11 -12.30 6.23
C GLY A 216 4.52 -11.73 6.08
N LEU A 217 4.72 -10.77 5.20
CA LEU A 217 5.96 -10.03 5.00
C LEU A 217 5.71 -8.53 5.21
N HIS A 218 6.24 -8.00 6.32
CA HIS A 218 6.12 -6.57 6.61
C HIS A 218 7.08 -5.76 5.73
N HIS A 219 6.52 -4.82 4.96
CA HIS A 219 7.27 -3.94 4.08
C HIS A 219 7.82 -2.73 4.86
N ALA A 220 9.12 -2.51 4.78
CA ALA A 220 9.77 -1.31 5.29
C ALA A 220 10.48 -0.52 4.18
N ASP A 221 11.16 -1.24 3.29
CA ASP A 221 11.77 -0.68 2.08
C ASP A 221 11.86 -1.74 0.98
N ALA A 222 12.03 -1.29 -0.26
CA ALA A 222 12.00 -2.15 -1.43
C ALA A 222 13.14 -3.19 -1.46
N ALA A 223 14.36 -2.83 -1.04
CA ALA A 223 15.51 -3.73 -1.11
C ALA A 223 15.39 -4.87 -0.10
N GLN A 224 15.02 -4.55 1.15
CA GLN A 224 14.79 -5.56 2.18
C GLN A 224 13.62 -6.48 1.82
N THR A 225 12.54 -5.92 1.26
CA THR A 225 11.38 -6.70 0.83
C THR A 225 11.74 -7.65 -0.31
N ALA A 226 12.51 -7.18 -1.31
CA ALA A 226 12.95 -8.02 -2.43
C ALA A 226 13.86 -9.16 -1.95
N ALA A 227 14.82 -8.89 -1.08
CA ALA A 227 15.70 -9.92 -0.51
C ALA A 227 14.89 -10.97 0.28
N ALA A 228 14.05 -10.55 1.22
CA ALA A 228 13.24 -11.44 2.04
C ALA A 228 12.25 -12.27 1.20
N LEU A 229 11.60 -11.64 0.21
CA LEU A 229 10.70 -12.35 -0.70
C LEU A 229 11.47 -13.35 -1.58
N GLY A 230 12.65 -12.96 -2.07
CA GLY A 230 13.54 -13.83 -2.84
C GLY A 230 13.90 -15.10 -2.09
N ASP A 231 14.29 -14.95 -0.80
CA ASP A 231 14.59 -16.08 0.09
C ASP A 231 13.36 -16.98 0.31
N LEU A 232 12.18 -16.39 0.54
CA LEU A 232 10.93 -17.13 0.73
C LEU A 232 10.50 -17.93 -0.50
N LEU A 233 10.69 -17.35 -1.70
CA LEU A 233 10.26 -17.97 -2.97
C LEU A 233 11.36 -18.85 -3.57
N GLY A 234 12.59 -18.77 -3.10
CA GLY A 234 13.75 -19.48 -3.68
C GLY A 234 14.15 -18.94 -5.05
N VAL A 235 13.92 -17.65 -5.33
CA VAL A 235 14.26 -16.99 -6.59
C VAL A 235 15.01 -15.67 -6.32
N PRO A 236 16.04 -15.34 -7.12
CA PRO A 236 16.72 -14.05 -6.97
C PRO A 236 15.79 -12.92 -7.44
N LEU A 237 15.52 -11.98 -6.55
CA LEU A 237 14.75 -10.76 -6.83
C LEU A 237 15.62 -9.50 -6.71
N ASP A 238 16.91 -9.69 -6.40
CA ASP A 238 17.90 -8.62 -6.25
C ASP A 238 18.32 -8.12 -7.63
N GLY A 239 17.86 -6.92 -7.99
CA GLY A 239 18.36 -6.21 -9.14
C GLY A 239 18.02 -6.82 -10.49
N ALA A 240 16.93 -6.38 -11.09
CA ALA A 240 16.87 -6.35 -12.54
C ALA A 240 18.02 -5.48 -13.03
N ASP A 241 19.05 -6.09 -13.60
CA ASP A 241 20.18 -5.43 -14.25
C ASP A 241 19.63 -4.46 -15.32
N PRO A 242 19.84 -3.14 -15.23
CA PRO A 242 19.36 -2.22 -16.25
C PRO A 242 20.04 -2.41 -17.62
N SER A 243 20.94 -3.39 -17.76
CA SER A 243 21.75 -3.63 -18.97
C SER A 243 21.15 -4.55 -20.01
N THR A 244 19.99 -5.22 -19.77
CA THR A 244 19.40 -6.14 -20.77
C THR A 244 18.43 -5.48 -21.78
N GLY A 245 18.42 -4.14 -21.87
CA GLY A 245 17.56 -3.35 -22.76
C GLY A 245 18.22 -2.83 -24.05
N THR A 246 19.46 -3.21 -24.40
CA THR A 246 20.09 -2.79 -25.65
C THR A 246 20.04 -3.91 -26.69
N GLY A 247 18.87 -4.07 -27.31
CA GLY A 247 18.79 -4.71 -28.63
C GLY A 247 19.56 -3.88 -29.64
N THR A 248 20.77 -4.30 -29.97
CA THR A 248 21.56 -3.76 -31.10
C THR A 248 20.74 -3.87 -32.39
N PRO A 249 20.54 -2.78 -33.13
CA PRO A 249 20.01 -2.93 -34.49
C PRO A 249 21.07 -3.59 -35.38
N SER A 250 20.71 -4.71 -36.00
CA SER A 250 21.50 -5.40 -37.01
C SER A 250 21.80 -4.45 -38.18
N PRO A 251 23.04 -4.34 -38.67
CA PRO A 251 23.33 -3.45 -39.79
C PRO A 251 22.72 -4.04 -41.07
N GLY A 252 21.86 -3.23 -41.68
CA GLY A 252 21.21 -3.52 -42.94
C GLY A 252 22.23 -3.85 -44.04
N ASN A 253 21.96 -4.94 -44.71
CA ASN A 253 22.67 -5.40 -45.91
C ASN A 253 22.29 -4.47 -47.08
N THR A 254 23.25 -3.65 -47.51
CA THR A 254 23.17 -2.88 -48.74
C THR A 254 23.57 -3.81 -49.90
N MET A 255 22.63 -4.15 -50.78
CA MET A 255 22.95 -4.63 -52.12
C MET A 255 22.01 -4.00 -53.14
N ARG A 256 22.65 -3.22 -53.98
CA ARG A 256 22.49 -2.91 -55.42
C ARG A 256 21.08 -2.83 -56.01
#